data_3188c3f208630573ee91ae7637016876
#
_entry.id   3188c3f208630573ee91ae7637016876
#
_cell.length_a   1.000
_cell.length_b   1.000
_cell.length_c   1.000
_cell.angle_alpha   90.00
_cell.angle_beta   90.00
_cell.angle_gamma   90.00
#
_symmetry.space_group_name_H-M   'P 1'
#
loop_
_entity.id
_entity.type
_entity.pdbx_description
1 polymer ?
#
loop_
_entity_poly.entity_id
_entity_poly.type
_entity_poly.pdbx_seq_one_letter_code
_entity_poly.pdbx_strand_id
1 'polypeptide(L)'
;MGNARKILIIDDDDELRDSLSEQLSLHEEFDTMLAANASDGLKLARNGHVDLVLLDVGLPDLDGREACKLLRRSGFKGPVVMLTGQASDADTILGLESGANDYVTKPFKLGVLLARIRAQLRQHEQSEDAVFTIGPYTFKPASKLLVDSGGG
;
A
#
# COMPACT_ATOMS: atom_id res chain seq x y z
N MET A 1 16.83 -2.02 -16.17
CA MET A 1 16.61 -2.17 -15.26
C MET A 1 15.58 -1.52 -14.65
N GLY A 2 14.53 -1.91 -14.61
CA GLY A 2 13.53 -1.27 -13.82
C GLY A 2 13.96 -1.17 -12.37
N ASN A 3 13.53 -0.14 -11.73
CA ASN A 3 13.77 0.00 -10.32
C ASN A 3 12.86 -0.93 -9.55
N ALA A 4 13.39 -1.58 -8.54
CA ALA A 4 12.59 -2.40 -7.67
C ALA A 4 11.60 -1.52 -6.90
N ARG A 5 10.40 -2.06 -6.64
CA ARG A 5 9.40 -1.36 -5.84
C ARG A 5 9.71 -1.56 -4.38
N LYS A 6 9.73 -0.49 -3.62
CA LYS A 6 10.02 -0.56 -2.19
C LYS A 6 8.76 -0.81 -1.39
N ILE A 7 8.77 -1.91 -0.66
CA ILE A 7 7.64 -2.33 0.18
C ILE A 7 8.06 -2.11 1.63
N LEU A 8 7.36 -1.23 2.31
CA LEU A 8 7.60 -0.98 3.73
C LEU A 8 6.68 -1.90 4.53
N ILE A 9 7.28 -2.75 5.37
CA ILE A 9 6.53 -3.70 6.19
C ILE A 9 6.55 -3.20 7.62
N ILE A 10 5.38 -2.85 8.16
CA ILE A 10 5.22 -2.37 9.53
C ILE A 10 4.43 -3.41 10.30
N ASP A 11 5.13 -4.22 11.09
CA ASP A 11 4.53 -5.32 11.84
C ASP A 11 5.44 -5.61 13.04
N ASP A 12 4.86 -5.78 14.22
CA ASP A 12 5.65 -6.03 15.42
C ASP A 12 6.03 -7.51 15.60
N ASP A 13 5.49 -8.39 14.78
CA ASP A 13 5.86 -9.81 14.79
C ASP A 13 7.16 -9.98 14.02
N ASP A 14 8.26 -10.19 14.76
CA ASP A 14 9.59 -10.29 14.18
C ASP A 14 9.69 -11.42 13.17
N GLU A 15 9.12 -12.58 13.49
CA GLU A 15 9.19 -13.74 12.59
C GLU A 15 8.44 -13.49 11.31
N LEU A 16 7.25 -12.92 11.40
CA LEU A 16 6.45 -12.62 10.21
C LEU A 16 7.13 -11.57 9.36
N ARG A 17 7.62 -10.51 9.99
CA ARG A 17 8.31 -9.43 9.29
C ARG A 17 9.53 -9.94 8.53
N ASP A 18 10.36 -10.74 9.21
CA ASP A 18 11.57 -11.29 8.59
C ASP A 18 11.23 -12.28 7.48
N SER A 19 10.22 -13.11 7.68
CA SER A 19 9.78 -14.06 6.67
C SER A 19 9.25 -13.34 5.43
N LEU A 20 8.44 -12.31 5.62
CA LEU A 20 7.93 -11.53 4.49
C LEU A 20 9.05 -10.85 3.73
N SER A 21 10.00 -10.26 4.46
CA SER A 21 11.14 -9.61 3.83
C SER A 21 11.94 -10.60 3.01
N GLU A 22 12.21 -11.77 3.56
CA GLU A 22 12.96 -12.79 2.86
C GLU A 22 12.23 -13.26 1.60
N GLN A 23 10.93 -13.55 1.72
CA GLN A 23 10.16 -14.05 0.60
C GLN A 23 10.00 -13.00 -0.50
N LEU A 24 9.73 -11.75 -0.13
CA LEU A 24 9.61 -10.69 -1.12
C LEU A 24 10.94 -10.42 -1.82
N SER A 25 12.04 -10.52 -1.08
CA SER A 25 13.36 -10.27 -1.65
C SER A 25 13.80 -11.32 -2.65
N LEU A 26 13.15 -12.49 -2.68
CA LEU A 26 13.41 -13.47 -3.71
C LEU A 26 12.94 -13.01 -5.09
N HIS A 27 12.09 -12.00 -5.14
CA HIS A 27 11.60 -11.44 -6.40
C HIS A 27 12.36 -10.16 -6.71
N GLU A 28 12.97 -10.08 -7.87
CA GLU A 28 13.77 -8.93 -8.25
C GLU A 28 12.94 -7.64 -8.32
N GLU A 29 11.63 -7.77 -8.46
CA GLU A 29 10.74 -6.62 -8.56
C GLU A 29 10.54 -5.88 -7.24
N PHE A 30 10.97 -6.45 -6.10
CA PHE A 30 10.73 -5.86 -4.78
C PHE A 30 12.01 -5.63 -3.97
N ASP A 31 12.04 -4.50 -3.26
CA ASP A 31 12.94 -4.27 -2.16
C ASP A 31 12.10 -4.08 -0.90
N THR A 32 12.64 -4.40 0.26
CA THR A 32 11.88 -4.29 1.50
C THR A 32 12.54 -3.34 2.49
N MET A 33 11.70 -2.63 3.26
CA MET A 33 12.10 -1.84 4.42
C MET A 33 11.24 -2.32 5.57
N LEU A 34 11.81 -2.37 6.77
CA LEU A 34 11.16 -3.00 7.92
C LEU A 34 11.01 -2.03 9.07
N ALA A 35 9.86 -2.07 9.74
CA ALA A 35 9.61 -1.32 10.97
C ALA A 35 8.80 -2.19 11.92
N ALA A 36 9.14 -2.13 13.20
CA ALA A 36 8.47 -2.93 14.23
C ALA A 36 7.31 -2.20 14.89
N ASN A 37 7.14 -0.92 14.61
CA ASN A 37 6.10 -0.10 15.23
C ASN A 37 5.72 1.02 14.29
N ALA A 38 4.63 1.72 14.64
CA ALA A 38 4.11 2.79 13.78
C ALA A 38 5.05 3.98 13.68
N SER A 39 5.67 4.36 14.80
CA SER A 39 6.57 5.52 14.81
C SER A 39 7.72 5.35 13.82
N ASP A 40 8.39 4.20 13.86
CA ASP A 40 9.49 3.93 12.95
C ASP A 40 9.01 3.84 11.51
N GLY A 41 7.85 3.22 11.31
CA GLY A 41 7.27 3.10 9.97
C GLY A 41 6.95 4.45 9.36
N LEU A 42 6.38 5.36 10.15
CA LEU A 42 6.06 6.70 9.66
C LEU A 42 7.33 7.47 9.29
N LYS A 43 8.40 7.32 10.07
CA LYS A 43 9.67 7.96 9.75
C LYS A 43 10.25 7.45 8.43
N LEU A 44 10.22 6.13 8.23
CA LEU A 44 10.73 5.53 7.00
C LEU A 44 9.90 5.97 5.80
N ALA A 45 8.59 6.07 5.96
CA ALA A 45 7.72 6.50 4.86
C ALA A 45 7.98 7.96 4.48
N ARG A 46 8.33 8.81 5.46
CA ARG A 46 8.62 10.22 5.17
C ARG A 46 10.01 10.41 4.55
N ASN A 47 10.99 9.66 5.04
CA ASN A 47 12.38 9.90 4.68
C ASN A 47 12.86 9.07 3.49
N GLY A 48 12.20 7.96 3.21
CA GLY A 48 12.56 7.07 2.12
C GLY A 48 11.55 7.15 1.00
N HIS A 49 11.92 6.58 -0.13
CA HIS A 49 10.98 6.40 -1.22
C HIS A 49 10.29 5.05 -1.00
N VAL A 50 8.99 5.08 -0.75
CA VAL A 50 8.21 3.87 -0.50
C VAL A 50 7.09 3.79 -1.53
N ASP A 51 6.94 2.64 -2.15
CA ASP A 51 5.92 2.44 -3.18
C ASP A 51 4.64 1.83 -2.63
N LEU A 52 4.75 1.03 -1.57
CA LEU A 52 3.58 0.39 -0.95
C LEU A 52 3.90 0.10 0.51
N VAL A 53 2.90 0.21 1.38
CA VAL A 53 3.03 -0.10 2.80
C VAL A 53 2.17 -1.31 3.14
N LEU A 54 2.79 -2.32 3.77
CA LEU A 54 2.07 -3.39 4.45
C LEU A 54 1.99 -3.00 5.92
N LEU A 55 0.79 -2.86 6.45
CA LEU A 55 0.57 -2.24 7.75
C LEU A 55 -0.25 -3.14 8.66
N ASP A 56 0.36 -3.63 9.73
CA ASP A 56 -0.34 -4.43 10.72
C ASP A 56 -1.30 -3.55 11.51
N VAL A 57 -2.49 -4.05 11.77
CA VAL A 57 -3.49 -3.34 12.56
C VAL A 57 -3.12 -3.33 14.04
N GLY A 58 -2.54 -4.41 14.55
CA GLY A 58 -2.25 -4.57 15.97
C GLY A 58 -0.87 -4.14 16.40
N LEU A 59 -0.45 -2.93 16.07
CA LEU A 59 0.87 -2.43 16.45
C LEU A 59 0.94 -2.05 17.94
N PRO A 60 2.13 -2.11 18.56
CA PRO A 60 2.23 -1.88 20.00
C PRO A 60 2.05 -0.43 20.43
N ASP A 61 2.42 0.53 19.57
CA ASP A 61 2.38 1.95 19.93
C ASP A 61 1.17 2.68 19.39
N LEU A 62 0.50 2.14 18.37
CA LEU A 62 -0.60 2.84 17.72
C LEU A 62 -1.43 1.85 16.92
N ASP A 63 -2.74 1.97 16.96
CA ASP A 63 -3.60 1.16 16.10
C ASP A 63 -3.22 1.41 14.64
N GLY A 64 -3.15 0.33 13.85
CA GLY A 64 -2.76 0.45 12.43
C GLY A 64 -3.66 1.38 11.64
N ARG A 65 -4.95 1.46 12.00
CA ARG A 65 -5.87 2.36 11.32
C ARG A 65 -5.50 3.82 11.59
N GLU A 66 -5.10 4.14 12.82
CA GLU A 66 -4.61 5.48 13.14
C GLU A 66 -3.28 5.77 12.45
N ALA A 67 -2.42 4.77 12.40
CA ALA A 67 -1.14 4.90 11.68
C ALA A 67 -1.39 5.20 10.20
N CYS A 68 -2.38 4.55 9.59
CA CYS A 68 -2.73 4.79 8.20
C CYS A 68 -3.19 6.24 7.98
N LYS A 69 -4.02 6.75 8.88
CA LYS A 69 -4.45 8.15 8.80
C LYS A 69 -3.27 9.11 8.88
N LEU A 70 -2.31 8.81 9.76
CA LEU A 70 -1.11 9.64 9.89
C LEU A 70 -0.24 9.57 8.64
N LEU A 71 -0.12 8.38 8.02
CA LEU A 71 0.58 8.25 6.76
C LEU A 71 -0.02 9.17 5.70
N ARG A 72 -1.35 9.17 5.59
CA ARG A 72 -2.03 10.01 4.61
C ARG A 72 -1.83 11.49 4.89
N ARG A 73 -1.90 11.89 6.16
CA ARG A 73 -1.67 13.28 6.55
C ARG A 73 -0.25 13.74 6.26
N SER A 74 0.71 12.81 6.35
CA SER A 74 2.11 13.15 6.08
C SER A 74 2.40 13.28 4.59
N GLY A 75 1.43 12.94 3.74
CA GLY A 75 1.59 13.09 2.29
C GLY A 75 1.86 11.80 1.54
N PHE A 76 1.86 10.66 2.22
CA PHE A 76 2.06 9.38 1.52
C PHE A 76 0.86 9.08 0.65
N LYS A 77 1.07 8.92 -0.66
CA LYS A 77 0.00 8.71 -1.64
C LYS A 77 -0.03 7.31 -2.22
N GLY A 78 0.91 6.47 -1.83
CA GLY A 78 0.96 5.11 -2.34
C GLY A 78 -0.09 4.20 -1.70
N PRO A 79 -0.22 2.98 -2.20
CA PRO A 79 -1.19 2.05 -1.65
C PRO A 79 -0.77 1.54 -0.28
N VAL A 80 -1.77 1.31 0.57
CA VAL A 80 -1.60 0.71 1.89
C VAL A 80 -2.45 -0.54 1.94
N VAL A 81 -1.82 -1.68 2.24
CA VAL A 81 -2.50 -2.95 2.42
C VAL A 81 -2.41 -3.31 3.90
N MET A 82 -3.55 -3.43 4.57
CA MET A 82 -3.58 -3.75 5.99
C MET A 82 -3.50 -5.25 6.21
N LEU A 83 -2.75 -5.65 7.24
CA LEU A 83 -2.67 -7.03 7.68
C LEU A 83 -3.41 -7.12 9.02
N THR A 84 -4.43 -7.97 9.08
CA THR A 84 -5.27 -8.03 10.26
C THR A 84 -5.62 -9.45 10.65
N GLY A 85 -5.67 -9.72 11.95
CA GLY A 85 -6.16 -11.00 12.46
C GLY A 85 -7.67 -11.06 12.54
N GLN A 86 -8.36 -9.97 12.24
CA GLN A 86 -9.81 -9.90 12.33
C GLN A 86 -10.40 -9.53 10.99
N ALA A 87 -11.43 -10.25 10.60
CA ALA A 87 -12.05 -10.07 9.29
C ALA A 87 -13.53 -9.74 9.36
N SER A 88 -13.96 -9.06 10.45
CA SER A 88 -15.36 -8.66 10.55
C SER A 88 -15.64 -7.53 9.55
N ASP A 89 -16.89 -7.42 9.13
CA ASP A 89 -17.27 -6.35 8.20
C ASP A 89 -17.00 -4.97 8.78
N ALA A 90 -17.25 -4.80 10.08
CA ALA A 90 -17.02 -3.51 10.73
C ALA A 90 -15.53 -3.15 10.72
N ASP A 91 -14.66 -4.12 11.00
CA ASP A 91 -13.23 -3.88 10.99
C ASP A 91 -12.73 -3.57 9.58
N THR A 92 -13.28 -4.25 8.57
CA THR A 92 -12.94 -3.99 7.18
C THR A 92 -13.29 -2.55 6.79
N ILE A 93 -14.51 -2.12 7.12
CA ILE A 93 -14.96 -0.77 6.80
C ILE A 93 -14.07 0.27 7.48
N LEU A 94 -13.77 0.09 8.76
CA LEU A 94 -12.90 1.02 9.48
C LEU A 94 -11.50 1.08 8.89
N GLY A 95 -10.98 -0.07 8.47
CA GLY A 95 -9.67 -0.12 7.83
C GLY A 95 -9.65 0.67 6.54
N LEU A 96 -10.64 0.47 5.69
CA LEU A 96 -10.70 1.16 4.40
C LEU A 96 -10.97 2.64 4.58
N GLU A 97 -11.82 3.02 5.55
CA GLU A 97 -12.10 4.44 5.81
C GLU A 97 -10.90 5.18 6.37
N SER A 98 -9.93 4.47 6.94
CA SER A 98 -8.71 5.10 7.43
C SER A 98 -7.74 5.47 6.31
N GLY A 99 -8.06 5.09 5.07
CA GLY A 99 -7.22 5.40 3.91
C GLY A 99 -6.49 4.20 3.33
N ALA A 100 -6.77 2.99 3.83
CA ALA A 100 -6.18 1.77 3.28
C ALA A 100 -6.84 1.42 1.95
N ASN A 101 -6.09 0.79 1.06
CA ASN A 101 -6.56 0.39 -0.26
C ASN A 101 -7.06 -1.05 -0.29
N ASP A 102 -6.58 -1.87 0.64
CA ASP A 102 -6.93 -3.27 0.68
C ASP A 102 -6.57 -3.82 2.05
N TYR A 103 -6.99 -5.02 2.35
CA TYR A 103 -6.57 -5.69 3.56
C TYR A 103 -6.45 -7.20 3.31
N VAL A 104 -5.60 -7.84 4.11
CA VAL A 104 -5.39 -9.28 4.05
C VAL A 104 -5.50 -9.84 5.47
N THR A 105 -6.30 -10.88 5.64
CA THR A 105 -6.53 -11.48 6.95
C THR A 105 -5.43 -12.48 7.29
N LYS A 106 -4.91 -12.40 8.51
CA LYS A 106 -3.94 -13.37 9.03
C LYS A 106 -4.70 -14.57 9.60
N PRO A 107 -4.22 -15.78 9.41
CA PRO A 107 -3.05 -16.14 8.60
C PRO A 107 -3.38 -16.08 7.11
N PHE A 108 -2.40 -15.75 6.31
CA PHE A 108 -2.60 -15.64 4.87
C PHE A 108 -1.58 -16.51 4.13
N LYS A 109 -1.90 -16.80 2.88
CA LYS A 109 -0.95 -17.48 2.00
C LYS A 109 -0.12 -16.42 1.29
N LEU A 110 1.17 -16.68 1.18
CA LEU A 110 2.07 -15.72 0.54
C LEU A 110 1.62 -15.36 -0.87
N GLY A 111 1.15 -16.36 -1.64
CA GLY A 111 0.67 -16.09 -3.00
C GLY A 111 -0.48 -15.10 -3.05
N VAL A 112 -1.38 -15.17 -2.07
CA VAL A 112 -2.50 -14.22 -1.98
C VAL A 112 -1.98 -12.81 -1.69
N LEU A 113 -1.06 -12.70 -0.75
CA LEU A 113 -0.49 -11.40 -0.41
C LEU A 113 0.25 -10.80 -1.60
N LEU A 114 1.06 -11.61 -2.29
CA LEU A 114 1.78 -11.13 -3.48
C LEU A 114 0.83 -10.63 -4.55
N ALA A 115 -0.27 -11.36 -4.77
CA ALA A 115 -1.26 -10.94 -5.77
C ALA A 115 -1.89 -9.59 -5.40
N ARG A 116 -2.17 -9.37 -4.11
CA ARG A 116 -2.71 -8.10 -3.64
C ARG A 116 -1.73 -6.95 -3.80
N ILE A 117 -0.46 -7.21 -3.45
CA ILE A 117 0.59 -6.19 -3.61
C ILE A 117 0.70 -5.79 -5.07
N ARG A 118 0.79 -6.77 -5.97
CA ARG A 118 0.94 -6.49 -7.39
C ARG A 118 -0.26 -5.76 -7.96
N ALA A 119 -1.47 -6.16 -7.52
CA ALA A 119 -2.69 -5.50 -7.99
C ALA A 119 -2.74 -4.03 -7.54
N GLN A 120 -2.36 -3.75 -6.31
CA GLN A 120 -2.39 -2.38 -5.80
C GLN A 120 -1.34 -1.50 -6.48
N LEU A 121 -0.14 -2.04 -6.71
CA LEU A 121 0.88 -1.29 -7.42
C LEU A 121 0.44 -0.97 -8.85
N ARG A 122 -0.16 -1.93 -9.53
CA ARG A 122 -0.65 -1.74 -10.90
C ARG A 122 -1.76 -0.68 -10.95
N GLN A 123 -2.71 -0.75 -10.03
CA GLN A 123 -3.80 0.22 -9.98
C GLN A 123 -3.30 1.63 -9.72
N HIS A 124 -2.33 1.75 -8.81
CA HIS A 124 -1.76 3.06 -8.49
C HIS A 124 -1.03 3.65 -9.70
N GLU A 125 -0.25 2.85 -10.40
CA GLU A 125 0.46 3.29 -11.60
C GLU A 125 -0.50 3.72 -12.70
N GLN A 126 -1.56 2.95 -12.92
CA GLN A 126 -2.56 3.28 -13.92
C GLN A 126 -3.27 4.60 -13.58
N SER A 127 -3.53 4.82 -12.30
CA SER A 127 -4.15 6.05 -11.85
C SER A 127 -3.27 7.26 -12.11
N GLU A 128 -1.97 7.12 -11.88
CA GLU A 128 -1.00 8.19 -12.17
C GLU A 128 -0.91 8.45 -13.66
N ASP A 129 -0.89 7.41 -14.47
CA ASP A 129 -0.84 7.56 -15.92
C ASP A 129 -2.09 8.27 -16.44
N ALA A 130 -3.24 7.95 -15.89
CA ALA A 130 -4.49 8.59 -16.29
C ALA A 130 -4.46 10.09 -16.00
N VAL A 131 -3.89 10.49 -14.87
CA VAL A 131 -3.76 11.90 -14.53
C VAL A 131 -2.87 12.61 -15.55
N PHE A 132 -1.75 12.01 -15.94
CA PHE A 132 -0.85 12.62 -16.92
C PHE A 132 -1.49 12.74 -18.30
N THR A 133 -2.27 11.76 -18.69
CA THR A 133 -2.90 11.81 -20.03
C THR A 133 -4.04 12.81 -20.10
N ILE A 134 -4.71 13.07 -19.01
CA ILE A 134 -5.81 14.03 -18.98
C ILE A 134 -5.26 15.45 -18.87
N GLY A 135 -4.19 15.58 -18.21
CA GLY A 135 -3.75 16.90 -17.89
C GLY A 135 -3.12 17.64 -18.98
N PRO A 136 -2.90 18.29 -19.62
CA PRO A 136 -2.65 19.55 -20.09
C PRO A 136 -3.91 20.07 -20.66
N TYR A 137 -4.12 19.51 -20.51
CA TYR A 137 -5.05 19.61 -20.50
C TYR A 137 -5.91 19.23 -20.14
N THR A 138 -5.82 18.62 -19.82
CA THR A 138 -6.45 18.08 -19.41
C THR A 138 -7.12 17.45 -19.04
N PHE A 139 -7.23 17.07 -18.93
CA PHE A 139 -7.83 16.42 -18.47
C PHE A 139 -8.55 15.53 -18.44
N LYS A 140 -8.95 15.17 -18.39
CA LYS A 140 -9.52 14.31 -18.38
C LYS A 140 -10.10 13.38 -18.80
N PRO A 141 -10.27 12.91 -18.72
CA PRO A 141 -10.89 12.03 -19.06
C PRO A 141 -11.53 11.34 -19.36
N ALA A 142 -11.51 10.98 -19.57
CA ALA A 142 -12.14 10.50 -19.81
C ALA A 142 -12.70 9.86 -20.19
N SER A 143 -12.52 9.80 -20.41
CA SER A 143 -13.02 9.52 -20.73
C SER A 143 -13.41 9.00 -21.18
N LYS A 144 -13.17 8.74 -21.49
CA LYS A 144 -13.38 8.72 -21.89
C LYS A 144 -14.03 8.79 -22.06
N LEU A 145 -13.74 8.73 -22.13
CA LEU A 145 -14.07 9.29 -22.26
C LEU A 145 -14.49 9.48 -22.49
N LEU A 146 -14.17 9.48 -22.82
CA LEU A 146 -14.29 10.15 -23.10
C LEU A 146 -14.57 10.14 -23.44
N VAL A 147 -14.13 10.11 -23.76
CA VAL A 147 -14.18 10.60 -24.07
C VAL A 147 -14.40 10.51 -24.47
N ASP A 148 -13.95 10.37 -24.68
CA ASP A 148 -13.97 10.81 -24.95
C ASP A 148 -14.23 10.65 -25.26
N SER A 149 -13.81 10.50 -25.52
CA SER A 149 -13.83 10.84 -25.67
C SER A 149 -13.98 10.86 -25.94
N GLY A 150 -13.51 10.79 -26.27
CA GLY A 150 -13.47 11.15 -26.33
C GLY A 150 -13.51 11.14 -26.36
N GLY A 151 -13.12 11.05 -26.55
CA GLY A 151 -13.07 11.29 -26.42
C GLY A 151 -13.18 11.19 -26.36
N GLY A 152 -12.79 11.13 -26.55
CA GLY A 152 -12.78 11.32 -26.32
C GLY A 152 -12.87 11.35 -26.35
#